data_1fb67bc6996ea8cd405f6a1b17857603
#
_entry.id   1fb67bc6996ea8cd405f6a1b17857603
#
_cell.length_a   1.000
_cell.length_b   1.000
_cell.length_c   1.000
_cell.angle_alpha   90.00
_cell.angle_beta   90.00
_cell.angle_gamma   90.00
#
_symmetry.space_group_name_H-M   'P 1'
#
loop_
_entity.id
_entity.type
_entity.pdbx_description
1 polymer ?
#
loop_
_entity_poly.entity_id
_entity_poly.type
_entity_poly.pdbx_seq_one_letter_code
_entity_poly.pdbx_strand_id
1 'polypeptide(L)'
;MSTYDTSYSNTNTDLIAVVPDLGTYDQKNLITDWETHSGSVYRTSSGYISMLYKNGRELGAVQSALVDVDATDEWYFDSAADLVYFYLATDPNEERMESGVDWETLKTRINSEQAERIRSYVGRPILSRKGVGTQSASTRDYDWLIINANATLTCAALVRPMNSELADALEKKIIDPETGLGTLDLLKSGSYHLWNEAEFQNVQIRDVSVNG
;
A
#
# COMPACT_ATOMS: atom_id res chain seq x y z
N MET A 1 15.85 -11.51 -17.08
CA MET A 1 15.61 -11.23 -15.66
C MET A 1 14.19 -11.67 -15.36
N SER A 2 13.99 -12.61 -14.44
CA SER A 2 12.66 -12.98 -13.97
C SER A 2 12.14 -11.81 -13.14
N THR A 3 11.09 -11.15 -13.62
CA THR A 3 10.39 -10.14 -12.83
C THR A 3 9.52 -10.89 -11.81
N TYR A 4 9.88 -10.80 -10.54
CA TYR A 4 9.00 -11.23 -9.47
C TYR A 4 7.75 -10.34 -9.47
N ASP A 5 6.60 -10.93 -9.12
CA ASP A 5 5.40 -10.13 -8.92
C ASP A 5 5.64 -9.07 -7.82
N THR A 6 5.11 -7.89 -8.07
CA THR A 6 5.31 -6.75 -7.16
C THR A 6 4.53 -6.89 -5.85
N SER A 7 3.49 -7.73 -5.81
CA SER A 7 2.68 -7.98 -4.60
C SER A 7 2.10 -9.40 -4.62
N TYR A 8 1.72 -9.89 -3.44
CA TYR A 8 1.08 -11.20 -3.26
C TYR A 8 -0.42 -11.10 -2.95
N SER A 9 -0.91 -9.93 -2.52
CA SER A 9 -2.30 -9.71 -2.17
C SER A 9 -2.94 -8.62 -3.02
N ASN A 10 -4.27 -8.68 -3.13
CA ASN A 10 -5.07 -7.65 -3.82
C ASN A 10 -5.43 -6.53 -2.85
N THR A 11 -5.17 -5.27 -3.25
CA THR A 11 -5.37 -4.09 -2.41
C THR A 11 -6.84 -3.78 -2.10
N ASN A 12 -7.78 -4.27 -2.91
CA ASN A 12 -9.21 -3.98 -2.73
C ASN A 12 -9.98 -5.10 -2.03
N THR A 13 -9.57 -6.36 -2.22
CA THR A 13 -10.32 -7.51 -1.66
C THR A 13 -9.64 -8.10 -0.44
N ASP A 14 -8.32 -8.35 -0.52
CA ASP A 14 -7.62 -9.06 0.54
C ASP A 14 -7.36 -8.16 1.75
N LEU A 15 -7.08 -6.86 1.52
CA LEU A 15 -6.90 -5.91 2.62
C LEU A 15 -8.20 -5.68 3.39
N ILE A 16 -9.33 -5.54 2.70
CA ILE A 16 -10.65 -5.38 3.33
C ILE A 16 -11.06 -6.65 4.08
N ALA A 17 -10.64 -7.82 3.64
CA ALA A 17 -10.87 -9.07 4.39
C ALA A 17 -10.12 -9.10 5.72
N VAL A 18 -8.98 -8.40 5.85
CA VAL A 18 -8.21 -8.29 7.09
C VAL A 18 -8.73 -7.16 7.99
N VAL A 19 -8.96 -5.98 7.42
CA VAL A 19 -9.47 -4.79 8.12
C VAL A 19 -10.65 -4.23 7.31
N PRO A 20 -11.89 -4.58 7.65
CA PRO A 20 -13.08 -4.20 6.87
C PRO A 20 -13.31 -2.70 6.75
N ASP A 21 -12.91 -1.93 7.74
CA ASP A 21 -13.02 -0.47 7.82
C ASP A 21 -11.72 0.26 7.43
N LEU A 22 -10.85 -0.38 6.65
CA LEU A 22 -9.53 0.15 6.27
C LEU A 22 -9.60 1.55 5.66
N GLY A 23 -10.67 1.88 4.94
CA GLY A 23 -10.89 3.21 4.37
C GLY A 23 -10.99 4.34 5.40
N THR A 24 -11.29 4.03 6.67
CA THR A 24 -11.32 5.05 7.74
C THR A 24 -9.92 5.52 8.14
N TYR A 25 -8.88 4.80 7.73
CA TYR A 25 -7.47 5.14 7.96
C TYR A 25 -6.87 5.99 6.82
N ASP A 26 -7.66 6.38 5.82
CA ASP A 26 -7.30 7.37 4.81
C ASP A 26 -7.27 8.75 5.47
N GLN A 27 -6.06 9.23 5.81
CA GLN A 27 -5.87 10.49 6.52
C GLN A 27 -6.04 11.67 5.57
N LYS A 28 -6.98 12.56 5.94
CA LYS A 28 -7.12 13.88 5.36
C LYS A 28 -6.78 14.92 6.42
N ASN A 29 -5.92 15.86 6.06
CA ASN A 29 -5.52 16.93 6.94
C ASN A 29 -6.25 18.21 6.54
N LEU A 30 -6.89 18.88 7.51
CA LEU A 30 -7.50 20.18 7.26
C LEU A 30 -6.40 21.18 6.88
N ILE A 31 -6.65 21.92 5.82
CA ILE A 31 -5.80 23.03 5.39
C ILE A 31 -6.51 24.33 5.66
N THR A 32 -5.82 25.22 6.34
CA THR A 32 -6.30 26.57 6.72
C THR A 32 -5.30 27.62 6.27
N ASP A 33 -5.59 28.88 6.60
CA ASP A 33 -4.68 30.01 6.42
C ASP A 33 -4.29 30.26 4.94
N TRP A 34 -5.30 30.18 4.06
CA TRP A 34 -5.14 30.50 2.66
C TRP A 34 -4.92 32.01 2.47
N GLU A 35 -3.88 32.36 1.75
CA GLU A 35 -3.54 33.74 1.38
C GLU A 35 -3.75 33.95 -0.13
N THR A 36 -4.24 35.12 -0.52
CA THR A 36 -4.30 35.48 -1.94
C THR A 36 -2.89 35.55 -2.54
N HIS A 37 -2.64 34.76 -3.58
CA HIS A 37 -1.40 34.83 -4.35
C HIS A 37 -1.52 35.81 -5.52
N SER A 38 -2.53 35.62 -6.38
CA SER A 38 -2.79 36.50 -7.55
C SER A 38 -4.22 36.29 -8.04
N GLY A 39 -5.02 37.36 -8.08
CA GLY A 39 -6.40 37.27 -8.55
C GLY A 39 -7.21 36.28 -7.73
N SER A 40 -7.72 35.24 -8.38
CA SER A 40 -8.46 34.14 -7.75
C SER A 40 -7.58 32.93 -7.37
N VAL A 41 -6.25 33.05 -7.49
CA VAL A 41 -5.32 32.02 -7.03
C VAL A 41 -4.93 32.30 -5.58
N TYR A 42 -5.15 31.33 -4.74
CA TYR A 42 -4.76 31.34 -3.32
C TYR A 42 -3.60 30.39 -3.09
N ARG A 43 -2.87 30.57 -2.01
CA ARG A 43 -1.80 29.68 -1.57
C ARG A 43 -1.82 29.46 -0.08
N THR A 44 -1.30 28.32 0.34
CA THR A 44 -1.03 28.03 1.74
C THR A 44 0.13 27.06 1.88
N SER A 45 0.74 27.02 3.07
CA SER A 45 1.76 26.02 3.37
C SER A 45 1.07 24.68 3.70
N SER A 46 1.55 23.62 3.07
CA SER A 46 1.11 22.27 3.38
C SER A 46 2.32 21.34 3.19
N GLY A 47 2.47 20.34 4.04
CA GLY A 47 3.43 19.27 3.76
C GLY A 47 3.11 18.57 2.44
N TYR A 48 3.86 17.52 2.10
CA TYR A 48 3.63 16.78 0.86
C TYR A 48 2.17 16.35 0.71
N ILE A 49 1.56 16.74 -0.41
CA ILE A 49 0.20 16.34 -0.80
C ILE A 49 0.19 15.81 -2.23
N SER A 50 -0.65 14.83 -2.50
CA SER A 50 -0.92 14.37 -3.86
C SER A 50 -2.41 14.46 -4.22
N MET A 51 -3.26 14.79 -3.24
CA MET A 51 -4.70 14.95 -3.40
C MET A 51 -5.19 16.17 -2.62
N LEU A 52 -6.08 16.95 -3.23
CA LEU A 52 -6.76 18.08 -2.62
C LEU A 52 -8.27 17.85 -2.62
N TYR A 53 -8.93 18.15 -1.50
CA TYR A 53 -10.38 17.98 -1.33
C TYR A 53 -11.02 19.30 -0.93
N LYS A 54 -12.20 19.57 -1.51
CA LYS A 54 -13.05 20.69 -1.14
C LYS A 54 -14.42 20.16 -0.68
N ASN A 55 -14.80 20.44 0.55
CA ASN A 55 -16.05 19.95 1.17
C ASN A 55 -16.21 18.43 1.08
N GLY A 56 -15.12 17.69 1.27
CA GLY A 56 -15.09 16.22 1.16
C GLY A 56 -15.08 15.66 -0.27
N ARG A 57 -15.19 16.50 -1.31
CA ARG A 57 -15.08 16.10 -2.71
C ARG A 57 -13.64 16.23 -3.17
N GLU A 58 -13.10 15.17 -3.73
CA GLU A 58 -11.80 15.17 -4.40
C GLU A 58 -11.81 16.16 -5.57
N LEU A 59 -10.76 16.96 -5.65
CA LEU A 59 -10.49 17.83 -6.78
C LEU A 59 -9.71 17.06 -7.85
N GLY A 60 -9.71 17.58 -9.08
CA GLY A 60 -9.03 16.94 -10.19
C GLY A 60 -7.54 16.75 -9.98
N ALA A 61 -6.86 16.16 -10.97
CA ALA A 61 -5.43 15.94 -10.92
C ALA A 61 -4.66 17.25 -10.68
N VAL A 62 -3.54 17.14 -9.97
CA VAL A 62 -2.59 18.25 -9.76
C VAL A 62 -2.08 18.76 -11.10
N GLN A 63 -2.04 20.08 -11.27
CA GLN A 63 -1.47 20.73 -12.46
C GLN A 63 0.05 20.57 -12.50
N SER A 64 0.62 20.62 -13.70
CA SER A 64 2.06 20.43 -13.89
C SER A 64 2.88 21.67 -13.52
N ALA A 65 2.27 22.84 -13.54
CA ALA A 65 2.90 24.12 -13.20
C ALA A 65 1.87 25.11 -12.63
N LEU A 66 2.36 26.09 -11.87
CA LEU A 66 1.50 27.15 -11.31
C LEU A 66 0.77 27.96 -12.39
N VAL A 67 1.39 28.16 -13.56
CA VAL A 67 0.78 28.89 -14.68
C VAL A 67 -0.48 28.20 -15.23
N ASP A 68 -0.63 26.90 -15.00
CA ASP A 68 -1.77 26.10 -15.44
C ASP A 68 -2.94 26.13 -14.44
N VAL A 69 -2.80 26.89 -13.32
CA VAL A 69 -3.85 27.07 -12.31
C VAL A 69 -4.65 28.31 -12.67
N ASP A 70 -5.51 28.21 -13.70
CA ASP A 70 -6.24 29.34 -14.28
C ASP A 70 -7.76 29.15 -14.30
N ALA A 71 -8.28 28.00 -13.87
CA ALA A 71 -9.70 27.69 -13.78
C ALA A 71 -10.11 27.15 -12.40
N THR A 72 -11.41 27.29 -12.10
CA THR A 72 -12.00 26.85 -10.81
C THR A 72 -11.71 25.39 -10.52
N ASP A 73 -11.32 25.12 -9.30
CA ASP A 73 -10.98 23.79 -8.75
C ASP A 73 -9.66 23.20 -9.28
N GLU A 74 -8.85 23.99 -10.00
CA GLU A 74 -7.46 23.62 -10.36
C GLU A 74 -6.50 23.94 -9.24
N TRP A 75 -5.48 23.10 -9.10
CA TRP A 75 -4.49 23.25 -8.05
C TRP A 75 -3.10 22.74 -8.47
N TYR A 76 -2.08 23.28 -7.83
CA TYR A 76 -0.68 22.92 -8.04
C TYR A 76 0.04 22.81 -6.70
N PHE A 77 0.96 21.87 -6.58
CA PHE A 77 1.82 21.73 -5.41
C PHE A 77 3.28 21.99 -5.77
N ASP A 78 3.84 23.03 -5.18
CA ASP A 78 5.27 23.34 -5.27
C ASP A 78 6.01 22.61 -4.16
N SER A 79 6.62 21.48 -4.50
CA SER A 79 7.36 20.64 -3.54
C SER A 79 8.68 21.28 -3.08
N ALA A 80 9.20 22.29 -3.76
CA ALA A 80 10.41 22.99 -3.35
C ALA A 80 10.14 24.06 -2.30
N ALA A 81 8.93 24.64 -2.34
CA ALA A 81 8.51 25.68 -1.40
C ALA A 81 7.54 25.16 -0.32
N ASP A 82 7.08 23.90 -0.41
CA ASP A 82 6.01 23.32 0.40
C ASP A 82 4.72 24.16 0.37
N LEU A 83 4.35 24.64 -0.82
CA LEU A 83 3.18 25.49 -1.05
C LEU A 83 2.17 24.81 -1.97
N VAL A 84 0.91 24.88 -1.58
CA VAL A 84 -0.25 24.54 -2.41
C VAL A 84 -0.82 25.82 -2.99
N TYR A 85 -1.07 25.82 -4.30
CA TYR A 85 -1.80 26.86 -5.01
C TYR A 85 -3.12 26.30 -5.49
N PHE A 86 -4.19 27.08 -5.35
CA PHE A 86 -5.54 26.67 -5.68
C PHE A 86 -6.33 27.83 -6.27
N TYR A 87 -7.06 27.58 -7.37
CA TYR A 87 -7.94 28.57 -7.97
C TYR A 87 -9.36 28.43 -7.48
N LEU A 88 -9.89 29.49 -6.87
CA LEU A 88 -11.28 29.59 -6.47
C LEU A 88 -11.80 31.02 -6.61
N ALA A 89 -13.06 31.19 -7.06
CA ALA A 89 -13.67 32.50 -7.19
C ALA A 89 -14.03 33.14 -5.84
N THR A 90 -14.16 32.33 -4.79
CA THR A 90 -14.44 32.74 -3.39
C THR A 90 -13.23 32.46 -2.52
N ASP A 91 -13.25 32.95 -1.27
CA ASP A 91 -12.16 32.71 -0.32
C ASP A 91 -12.15 31.22 0.12
N PRO A 92 -11.05 30.47 -0.10
CA PRO A 92 -10.96 29.08 0.35
C PRO A 92 -11.06 28.91 1.88
N ASN A 93 -10.81 29.95 2.67
CA ASN A 93 -10.98 29.92 4.14
C ASN A 93 -12.47 29.78 4.54
N GLU A 94 -13.42 30.05 3.64
CA GLU A 94 -14.86 29.83 3.84
C GLU A 94 -15.29 28.39 3.50
N GLU A 95 -14.38 27.59 2.94
CA GLU A 95 -14.61 26.21 2.50
C GLU A 95 -13.85 25.24 3.40
N ARG A 96 -14.32 23.99 3.48
CA ARG A 96 -13.54 22.94 4.12
C ARG A 96 -12.54 22.38 3.11
N MET A 97 -11.30 22.85 3.22
CA MET A 97 -10.20 22.37 2.38
C MET A 97 -9.40 21.32 3.14
N GLU A 98 -9.12 20.19 2.49
CA GLU A 98 -8.37 19.08 3.07
C GLU A 98 -7.31 18.58 2.09
N SER A 99 -6.13 18.27 2.61
CA SER A 99 -5.06 17.59 1.87
C SER A 99 -5.05 16.10 2.18
N GLY A 100 -4.58 15.30 1.25
CA GLY A 100 -4.40 13.88 1.42
C GLY A 100 -3.31 13.33 0.50
N VAL A 101 -3.14 12.02 0.58
CA VAL A 101 -2.36 11.26 -0.37
C VAL A 101 -3.30 10.43 -1.23
N ASP A 102 -2.89 10.06 -2.43
CA ASP A 102 -3.62 9.08 -3.23
C ASP A 102 -3.62 7.73 -2.49
N TRP A 103 -4.74 7.41 -1.87
CA TRP A 103 -4.91 6.24 -1.02
C TRP A 103 -4.70 4.94 -1.80
N GLU A 104 -5.14 4.88 -3.06
CA GLU A 104 -4.96 3.70 -3.91
C GLU A 104 -3.49 3.49 -4.26
N THR A 105 -2.79 4.56 -4.64
CA THR A 105 -1.34 4.52 -4.88
C THR A 105 -0.59 4.17 -3.59
N LEU A 106 -0.97 4.73 -2.44
CA LEU A 106 -0.36 4.41 -1.15
C LEU A 106 -0.54 2.93 -0.80
N LYS A 107 -1.77 2.39 -0.91
CA LYS A 107 -2.04 0.96 -0.69
C LYS A 107 -1.16 0.07 -1.59
N THR A 108 -1.08 0.41 -2.87
CA THR A 108 -0.30 -0.35 -3.85
C THR A 108 1.19 -0.34 -3.51
N ARG A 109 1.74 0.82 -3.17
CA ARG A 109 3.15 0.97 -2.78
C ARG A 109 3.46 0.17 -1.52
N ILE A 110 2.69 0.35 -0.46
CA ILE A 110 2.88 -0.38 0.80
C ILE A 110 2.74 -1.89 0.59
N ASN A 111 1.77 -2.33 -0.21
CA ASN A 111 1.59 -3.74 -0.53
C ASN A 111 2.81 -4.35 -1.22
N SER A 112 3.43 -3.62 -2.15
CA SER A 112 4.68 -4.03 -2.79
C SER A 112 5.87 -4.07 -1.82
N GLU A 113 6.00 -3.07 -0.94
CA GLU A 113 7.03 -3.03 0.09
C GLU A 113 6.92 -4.23 1.05
N GLN A 114 5.70 -4.60 1.46
CA GLN A 114 5.49 -5.77 2.32
C GLN A 114 5.77 -7.09 1.59
N ALA A 115 5.50 -7.18 0.29
CA ALA A 115 5.88 -8.35 -0.50
C ALA A 115 7.42 -8.54 -0.54
N GLU A 116 8.19 -7.45 -0.70
CA GLU A 116 9.65 -7.49 -0.59
C GLU A 116 10.11 -7.92 0.82
N ARG A 117 9.46 -7.38 1.86
CA ARG A 117 9.74 -7.76 3.25
C ARG A 117 9.53 -9.27 3.46
N ILE A 118 8.43 -9.83 2.95
CA ILE A 118 8.15 -11.27 3.04
C ILE A 118 9.23 -12.08 2.33
N ARG A 119 9.62 -11.72 1.10
CA ARG A 119 10.69 -12.40 0.36
C ARG A 119 11.99 -12.41 1.14
N SER A 120 12.39 -11.26 1.66
CA SER A 120 13.61 -11.11 2.45
C SER A 120 13.55 -11.91 3.74
N TYR A 121 12.41 -11.94 4.41
CA TYR A 121 12.23 -12.63 5.69
C TYR A 121 12.24 -14.14 5.54
N VAL A 122 11.53 -14.67 4.57
CA VAL A 122 11.43 -16.12 4.28
C VAL A 122 12.77 -16.65 3.76
N GLY A 123 13.54 -15.84 3.02
CA GLY A 123 14.88 -16.15 2.54
C GLY A 123 14.93 -17.24 1.47
N ARG A 124 13.81 -17.59 0.87
CA ARG A 124 13.68 -18.58 -0.22
C ARG A 124 12.64 -18.13 -1.24
N PRO A 125 12.68 -18.63 -2.50
CA PRO A 125 11.72 -18.27 -3.52
C PRO A 125 10.28 -18.62 -3.13
N ILE A 126 9.36 -17.67 -3.32
CA ILE A 126 7.93 -17.87 -3.19
C ILE A 126 7.38 -18.02 -4.60
N LEU A 127 6.93 -19.22 -4.94
CA LEU A 127 6.49 -19.57 -6.27
C LEU A 127 4.97 -19.49 -6.38
N SER A 128 4.48 -18.95 -7.51
CA SER A 128 3.06 -19.06 -7.87
C SER A 128 2.74 -20.46 -8.45
N ARG A 129 1.47 -20.81 -8.50
CA ARG A 129 0.99 -22.05 -9.15
C ARG A 129 1.37 -22.14 -10.62
N LYS A 130 1.55 -21.01 -11.28
CA LYS A 130 1.96 -20.93 -12.69
C LYS A 130 3.47 -21.04 -12.90
N GLY A 131 4.23 -21.16 -11.82
CA GLY A 131 5.69 -21.26 -11.86
C GLY A 131 6.41 -19.90 -11.92
N VAL A 132 7.74 -19.96 -11.76
CA VAL A 132 8.60 -18.77 -11.79
C VAL A 132 8.64 -18.23 -13.23
N GLY A 133 8.32 -16.95 -13.39
CA GLY A 133 8.52 -16.25 -14.66
C GLY A 133 7.32 -16.18 -15.60
N THR A 134 6.14 -16.67 -15.22
CA THR A 134 4.91 -16.35 -15.95
C THR A 134 4.42 -14.96 -15.56
N GLN A 135 4.51 -14.03 -16.50
CA GLN A 135 3.89 -12.71 -16.34
C GLN A 135 2.37 -12.88 -16.13
N SER A 136 1.81 -12.13 -15.20
CA SER A 136 0.40 -12.15 -14.78
C SER A 136 -0.05 -13.37 -13.96
N ALA A 137 0.75 -13.78 -12.96
CA ALA A 137 0.17 -14.53 -11.86
C ALA A 137 -0.87 -13.63 -11.17
N SER A 138 -2.12 -14.09 -11.10
CA SER A 138 -3.12 -13.45 -10.24
C SER A 138 -2.66 -13.62 -8.79
N THR A 139 -3.02 -12.69 -7.90
CA THR A 139 -2.72 -12.82 -6.46
C THR A 139 -3.23 -14.15 -5.88
N ARG A 140 -4.28 -14.75 -6.47
CA ARG A 140 -4.82 -16.06 -6.10
C ARG A 140 -3.95 -17.26 -6.52
N ASP A 141 -2.91 -17.03 -7.30
CA ASP A 141 -1.98 -18.10 -7.71
C ASP A 141 -0.90 -18.39 -6.65
N TYR A 142 -0.85 -17.59 -5.58
CA TYR A 142 0.02 -17.83 -4.43
C TYR A 142 -0.67 -18.65 -3.34
N ASP A 143 0.15 -19.22 -2.44
CA ASP A 143 -0.37 -19.88 -1.25
C ASP A 143 -1.14 -18.87 -0.38
N TRP A 144 -2.25 -19.33 0.18
CA TRP A 144 -3.09 -18.51 1.06
C TRP A 144 -2.33 -17.93 2.25
N LEU A 145 -1.36 -18.66 2.79
CA LEU A 145 -0.50 -18.15 3.88
C LEU A 145 0.27 -16.89 3.45
N ILE A 146 0.78 -16.88 2.22
CA ILE A 146 1.53 -15.74 1.67
C ILE A 146 0.60 -14.59 1.34
N ILE A 147 -0.56 -14.85 0.74
CA ILE A 147 -1.58 -13.83 0.44
C ILE A 147 -2.01 -13.14 1.73
N ASN A 148 -2.38 -13.93 2.74
CA ASN A 148 -2.83 -13.42 4.02
C ASN A 148 -1.72 -12.68 4.79
N ALA A 149 -0.48 -13.18 4.74
CA ALA A 149 0.66 -12.49 5.35
C ALA A 149 0.90 -11.12 4.70
N ASN A 150 0.88 -11.04 3.37
CA ASN A 150 1.07 -9.77 2.66
C ASN A 150 -0.05 -8.78 2.97
N ALA A 151 -1.31 -9.21 2.91
CA ALA A 151 -2.46 -8.38 3.23
C ALA A 151 -2.40 -7.86 4.67
N THR A 152 -2.08 -8.74 5.64
CA THR A 152 -2.03 -8.40 7.06
C THR A 152 -0.90 -7.41 7.36
N LEU A 153 0.31 -7.60 6.82
CA LEU A 153 1.41 -6.67 6.98
C LEU A 153 1.14 -5.33 6.30
N THR A 154 0.50 -5.35 5.14
CA THR A 154 0.07 -4.12 4.45
C THR A 154 -0.94 -3.34 5.29
N CYS A 155 -1.97 -4.02 5.83
CA CYS A 155 -2.93 -3.38 6.75
C CYS A 155 -2.23 -2.83 8.00
N ALA A 156 -1.32 -3.58 8.61
CA ALA A 156 -0.56 -3.11 9.76
C ALA A 156 0.19 -1.80 9.46
N ALA A 157 0.85 -1.72 8.32
CA ALA A 157 1.58 -0.52 7.91
C ALA A 157 0.64 0.67 7.64
N LEU A 158 -0.52 0.44 7.01
CA LEU A 158 -1.51 1.48 6.69
C LEU A 158 -2.22 2.02 7.92
N VAL A 159 -2.53 1.18 8.91
CA VAL A 159 -3.25 1.62 10.11
C VAL A 159 -2.32 2.19 11.18
N ARG A 160 -1.02 1.90 11.14
CA ARG A 160 -0.02 2.27 12.15
C ARG A 160 -0.01 3.74 12.53
N PRO A 161 -0.13 4.71 11.62
CA PRO A 161 -0.12 6.13 11.98
C PRO A 161 -1.27 6.56 12.90
N MET A 162 -2.42 5.87 12.83
CA MET A 162 -3.64 6.19 13.60
C MET A 162 -3.91 5.21 14.74
N ASN A 163 -3.47 3.96 14.60
CA ASN A 163 -3.75 2.91 15.57
C ASN A 163 -2.56 1.93 15.65
N SER A 164 -1.56 2.30 16.44
CA SER A 164 -0.35 1.48 16.63
C SER A 164 -0.64 0.15 17.31
N GLU A 165 -1.62 0.08 18.23
CA GLU A 165 -1.97 -1.17 18.92
C GLU A 165 -2.54 -2.20 17.94
N LEU A 166 -3.45 -1.78 17.06
CA LEU A 166 -3.97 -2.65 16.01
C LEU A 166 -2.86 -3.07 15.06
N ALA A 167 -1.99 -2.14 14.65
CA ALA A 167 -0.87 -2.44 13.78
C ALA A 167 0.06 -3.50 14.39
N ASP A 168 0.43 -3.36 15.65
CA ASP A 168 1.29 -4.30 16.36
C ASP A 168 0.61 -5.66 16.52
N ALA A 169 -0.68 -5.69 16.82
CA ALA A 169 -1.45 -6.92 16.91
C ALA A 169 -1.54 -7.66 15.55
N LEU A 170 -1.68 -6.92 14.45
CA LEU A 170 -1.66 -7.50 13.10
C LEU A 170 -0.26 -8.02 12.74
N GLU A 171 0.77 -7.25 13.01
CA GLU A 171 2.15 -7.62 12.70
C GLU A 171 2.59 -8.87 13.46
N LYS A 172 2.29 -8.98 14.76
CA LYS A 172 2.60 -10.14 15.59
C LYS A 172 1.98 -11.45 15.10
N LYS A 173 0.83 -11.41 14.43
CA LYS A 173 0.25 -12.62 13.80
C LYS A 173 1.12 -13.19 12.69
N ILE A 174 1.90 -12.33 12.04
CA ILE A 174 2.69 -12.69 10.86
C ILE A 174 4.16 -12.88 11.22
N ILE A 175 4.73 -11.95 12.00
CA ILE A 175 6.10 -11.99 12.50
C ILE A 175 6.05 -11.68 14.00
N ASP A 176 6.36 -12.67 14.82
CA ASP A 176 6.44 -12.49 16.26
C ASP A 176 7.84 -12.84 16.77
N PRO A 177 8.72 -11.86 16.90
CA PRO A 177 10.09 -12.09 17.33
C PRO A 177 10.21 -12.57 18.79
N GLU A 178 9.17 -12.38 19.60
CA GLU A 178 9.15 -12.79 21.01
C GLU A 178 8.89 -14.28 21.16
N THR A 179 7.96 -14.82 20.39
CA THR A 179 7.54 -16.23 20.49
C THR A 179 8.03 -17.10 19.33
N GLY A 180 8.33 -16.49 18.18
CA GLY A 180 8.65 -17.22 16.94
C GLY A 180 7.47 -18.00 16.37
N LEU A 181 6.23 -17.64 16.74
CA LEU A 181 5.00 -18.32 16.35
C LEU A 181 4.16 -17.57 15.31
N GLY A 182 4.67 -16.47 14.76
CA GLY A 182 4.06 -15.80 13.63
C GLY A 182 4.04 -16.69 12.38
N THR A 183 3.09 -16.45 11.49
CA THR A 183 2.94 -17.27 10.26
C THR A 183 4.23 -17.39 9.46
N LEU A 184 4.97 -16.29 9.28
CA LEU A 184 6.24 -16.30 8.56
C LEU A 184 7.38 -16.90 9.39
N ASP A 185 7.33 -16.84 10.72
CA ASP A 185 8.29 -17.49 11.59
C ASP A 185 8.19 -19.00 11.45
N LEU A 186 6.97 -19.53 11.46
CA LEU A 186 6.68 -20.94 11.27
C LEU A 186 7.05 -21.43 9.86
N LEU A 187 6.85 -20.58 8.85
CA LEU A 187 7.27 -20.87 7.49
C LEU A 187 8.81 -20.88 7.35
N LYS A 188 9.48 -19.92 7.98
CA LYS A 188 10.94 -19.81 7.97
C LYS A 188 11.61 -20.97 8.73
N SER A 189 11.04 -21.40 9.86
CA SER A 189 11.53 -22.54 10.63
C SER A 189 11.29 -23.90 9.97
N GLY A 190 10.47 -23.94 8.91
CA GLY A 190 10.08 -25.18 8.25
C GLY A 190 8.94 -25.93 8.95
N SER A 191 8.30 -25.32 9.96
CA SER A 191 7.09 -25.88 10.61
C SER A 191 5.86 -25.77 9.72
N TYR A 192 5.85 -24.79 8.82
CA TYR A 192 4.87 -24.65 7.72
C TYR A 192 5.55 -24.83 6.38
N HIS A 193 4.85 -25.50 5.45
CA HIS A 193 5.27 -25.70 4.08
C HIS A 193 4.24 -25.07 3.14
N LEU A 194 4.73 -24.40 2.10
CA LEU A 194 3.86 -23.95 1.01
C LEU A 194 3.44 -25.16 0.19
N TRP A 195 2.23 -25.14 -0.32
CA TRP A 195 1.65 -26.28 -1.08
C TRP A 195 2.51 -26.73 -2.27
N ASN A 196 3.24 -25.83 -2.92
CA ASN A 196 4.13 -26.13 -4.01
C ASN A 196 5.44 -26.81 -3.57
N GLU A 197 5.87 -26.63 -2.32
CA GLU A 197 7.04 -27.32 -1.77
C GLU A 197 6.77 -28.81 -1.55
N ALA A 198 5.55 -29.16 -1.14
CA ALA A 198 5.14 -30.55 -0.99
C ALA A 198 5.10 -31.31 -2.33
N GLU A 199 4.74 -30.64 -3.42
CA GLU A 199 4.78 -31.26 -4.77
C GLU A 199 6.20 -31.51 -5.25
N PHE A 200 7.13 -30.58 -5.02
CA PHE A 200 8.55 -30.75 -5.38
C PHE A 200 9.23 -31.88 -4.61
N GLN A 201 8.93 -32.03 -3.33
CA GLN A 201 9.45 -33.15 -2.53
C GLN A 201 8.95 -34.50 -3.03
N ASN A 202 7.69 -34.59 -3.46
CA ASN A 202 7.14 -35.83 -4.04
C ASN A 202 7.74 -36.20 -5.40
N VAL A 203 8.14 -35.21 -6.21
CA VAL A 203 8.83 -35.45 -7.49
C VAL A 203 10.24 -35.99 -7.26
N GLN A 204 11.00 -35.44 -6.31
CA GLN A 204 12.34 -35.94 -6.00
C GLN A 204 12.34 -37.37 -5.44
N ILE A 205 11.35 -37.72 -4.64
CA ILE A 205 11.22 -39.10 -4.11
C ILE A 205 10.86 -40.10 -5.20
N ARG A 206 10.12 -39.70 -6.25
CA ARG A 206 9.79 -40.58 -7.38
C ARG A 206 10.98 -40.87 -8.30
N ASP A 207 11.86 -39.88 -8.49
CA ASP A 207 13.05 -40.07 -9.36
C ASP A 207 14.12 -40.96 -8.71
N VAL A 208 14.18 -41.04 -7.37
CA VAL A 208 15.15 -41.90 -6.67
C VAL A 208 14.71 -43.36 -6.63
N SER A 209 13.43 -43.68 -6.87
CA SER A 209 12.93 -45.06 -6.83
C SER A 209 12.96 -45.81 -8.16
N VAL A 210 13.44 -45.20 -9.25
CA VAL A 210 13.46 -45.81 -10.62
C VAL A 210 14.83 -46.32 -11.04
N ASN A 211 15.91 -46.08 -10.26
CA ASN A 211 17.28 -46.53 -10.55
C ASN A 211 17.82 -47.51 -9.50
N GLY A 212 16.98 -48.42 -9.02
CA GLY A 212 17.36 -49.56 -8.20
C GLY A 212 17.09 -50.87 -8.87
#